data_367570e413b76915b64eb8073be0bed3
#
_entry.id   367570e413b76915b64eb8073be0bed3
#
_cell.length_a   1.000
_cell.length_b   1.000
_cell.length_c   1.000
_cell.angle_alpha   90.00
_cell.angle_beta   90.00
_cell.angle_gamma   90.00
#
_symmetry.space_group_name_H-M   'P 1'
#
loop_
_entity.id
_entity.type
_entity.pdbx_description
1 polymer ?
#
loop_
_entity_poly.entity_id
_entity_poly.type
_entity_poly.pdbx_seq_one_letter_code
_entity_poly.pdbx_strand_id
1 'polypeptide(L)'
;MSAATRPELGRPTEGLRVEELRGFRVGVTSDRRSEDLVAALQRRGAQVLHAPALRIVPHEQDAALVEETRALIRARPEVVLLTTGYGVRRWFEVADAAGLGAALTAVLDDAQIFARGPKAVGAVRAAGLLDAQTSEIDTTAALVDAVTRHGLTGRRVAIQLHGSTDPEELERLADVSAEVLAVTPYRWVRPSGDRLTRLVEAACSRQLDAITYTSAPGAAATLEAAWAAGLGPEFVRAHREHVTAAAVGPVTAQPLLDAGIVPVVPERHRLGALIRLVCDDLARHHVQVYRAHDTLVEVRGRSVSVGGRNVLLGPNALVLFKTLAAGRGVVPRSELVAALPDPLDDHALEVAMSRLRRTLDLPGLITTVVRRGYRFTGVRVDAPA
;
A
#
# COMPACT_ATOMS: atom_id res chain seq x y z
N MET A 1 38.37 20.40 46.04
CA MET A 1 37.20 19.55 45.73
C MET A 1 36.74 19.91 44.34
N SER A 2 37.15 19.11 43.33
CA SER A 2 36.91 19.36 41.92
C SER A 2 35.67 18.58 41.51
N ALA A 3 34.66 19.27 41.02
CA ALA A 3 33.44 18.68 40.49
C ALA A 3 33.70 18.17 39.06
N ALA A 4 33.64 16.86 38.89
CA ALA A 4 33.76 16.20 37.56
C ALA A 4 32.46 16.43 36.77
N THR A 5 32.57 17.12 35.66
CA THR A 5 31.50 17.35 34.67
C THR A 5 31.29 16.05 33.91
N ARG A 6 30.07 15.52 33.96
CA ARG A 6 29.59 14.39 33.11
C ARG A 6 29.56 14.86 31.65
N PRO A 7 30.05 14.05 30.68
CA PRO A 7 29.85 14.35 29.28
C PRO A 7 28.39 14.16 28.89
N GLU A 8 27.77 15.19 28.31
CA GLU A 8 26.47 15.13 27.66
C GLU A 8 26.56 14.15 26.49
N LEU A 9 25.76 13.10 26.54
CA LEU A 9 25.47 12.22 25.42
C LEU A 9 24.76 13.03 24.33
N GLY A 10 25.50 13.38 23.29
CA GLY A 10 25.00 14.12 22.14
C GLY A 10 23.79 13.41 21.53
N ARG A 11 22.74 14.20 21.30
CA ARG A 11 21.56 13.77 20.51
C ARG A 11 22.03 13.24 19.16
N PRO A 12 21.45 12.14 18.63
CA PRO A 12 21.81 11.66 17.29
C PRO A 12 21.51 12.74 16.26
N THR A 13 22.53 13.14 15.52
CA THR A 13 22.46 14.15 14.46
C THR A 13 21.52 13.72 13.36
N GLU A 14 20.66 14.62 12.91
CA GLU A 14 19.66 14.49 11.82
C GLU A 14 20.25 14.00 10.46
N GLY A 15 21.56 13.86 10.34
CA GLY A 15 22.26 13.45 9.11
C GLY A 15 22.18 11.96 8.77
N LEU A 16 21.77 11.07 9.70
CA LEU A 16 21.76 9.60 9.53
C LEU A 16 20.46 9.04 8.92
N ARG A 17 19.46 9.88 8.64
CA ARG A 17 18.14 9.43 8.13
C ARG A 17 18.05 9.29 6.62
N VAL A 18 19.08 9.60 5.87
CA VAL A 18 18.97 9.72 4.40
C VAL A 18 18.92 8.37 3.67
N GLU A 19 19.27 7.26 4.32
CA GLU A 19 19.33 5.94 3.69
C GLU A 19 18.69 4.80 4.52
N GLU A 20 17.67 5.11 5.33
CA GLU A 20 17.00 4.11 6.21
C GLU A 20 16.48 2.89 5.45
N LEU A 21 16.08 3.08 4.18
CA LEU A 21 15.52 2.03 3.31
C LEU A 21 16.52 1.50 2.26
N ARG A 22 17.79 1.81 2.39
CA ARG A 22 18.81 1.28 1.47
C ARG A 22 18.81 -0.24 1.48
N GLY A 23 18.78 -0.83 0.29
CA GLY A 23 18.71 -2.27 0.09
C GLY A 23 17.30 -2.84 0.03
N PHE A 24 16.32 -2.12 0.54
CA PHE A 24 14.91 -2.55 0.48
C PHE A 24 14.22 -2.17 -0.83
N ARG A 25 13.26 -2.99 -1.23
CA ARG A 25 12.42 -2.75 -2.40
C ARG A 25 10.96 -2.72 -1.98
N VAL A 26 10.28 -1.60 -2.27
CA VAL A 26 8.91 -1.33 -1.84
C VAL A 26 7.99 -1.25 -3.05
N GLY A 27 6.90 -2.02 -3.01
CA GLY A 27 5.80 -1.93 -3.96
C GLY A 27 4.87 -0.76 -3.62
N VAL A 28 4.48 0.01 -4.63
CA VAL A 28 3.51 1.12 -4.49
C VAL A 28 2.34 0.86 -5.43
N THR A 29 1.14 0.62 -4.87
CA THR A 29 -0.08 0.28 -5.63
C THR A 29 -1.00 1.48 -5.89
N SER A 30 -0.68 2.66 -5.35
CA SER A 30 -1.46 3.88 -5.56
C SER A 30 -1.16 4.53 -6.92
N ASP A 31 -2.20 5.17 -7.50
CA ASP A 31 -2.08 6.06 -8.66
C ASP A 31 -1.99 7.52 -8.20
N ARG A 32 -2.96 7.99 -7.42
CA ARG A 32 -3.00 9.36 -6.90
C ARG A 32 -1.93 9.60 -5.85
N ARG A 33 -1.21 10.73 -5.98
CA ARG A 33 -0.12 11.14 -5.08
C ARG A 33 0.98 10.08 -4.97
N SER A 34 1.05 9.19 -5.97
CA SER A 34 2.09 8.17 -6.03
C SER A 34 3.48 8.78 -6.18
N GLU A 35 3.59 9.90 -6.90
CA GLU A 35 4.86 10.62 -7.07
C GLU A 35 5.44 11.06 -5.73
N ASP A 36 4.62 11.65 -4.85
CA ASP A 36 5.04 12.06 -3.50
C ASP A 36 5.52 10.85 -2.67
N LEU A 37 4.78 9.74 -2.73
CA LEU A 37 5.11 8.51 -2.01
C LEU A 37 6.38 7.87 -2.55
N VAL A 38 6.47 7.70 -3.87
CA VAL A 38 7.64 7.12 -4.55
C VAL A 38 8.88 7.95 -4.25
N ALA A 39 8.82 9.29 -4.47
CA ALA A 39 9.94 10.17 -4.20
C ALA A 39 10.36 10.16 -2.72
N ALA A 40 9.40 10.07 -1.79
CA ALA A 40 9.71 10.02 -0.36
C ALA A 40 10.39 8.70 0.06
N LEU A 41 10.01 7.56 -0.52
CA LEU A 41 10.65 6.27 -0.31
C LEU A 41 12.03 6.23 -0.96
N GLN A 42 12.17 6.74 -2.19
CA GLN A 42 13.44 6.81 -2.90
C GLN A 42 14.47 7.71 -2.20
N ARG A 43 14.03 8.88 -1.68
CA ARG A 43 14.93 9.75 -0.88
C ARG A 43 15.45 9.07 0.38
N ARG A 44 14.79 8.01 0.86
CA ARG A 44 15.23 7.17 1.99
C ARG A 44 16.03 5.95 1.55
N GLY A 45 16.38 5.85 0.28
CA GLY A 45 17.21 4.79 -0.28
C GLY A 45 16.47 3.56 -0.79
N ALA A 46 15.12 3.52 -0.75
CA ALA A 46 14.36 2.39 -1.26
C ALA A 46 14.42 2.28 -2.79
N GLN A 47 14.47 1.07 -3.31
CA GLN A 47 14.05 0.79 -4.67
C GLN A 47 12.52 0.68 -4.71
N VAL A 48 11.85 1.39 -5.62
CA VAL A 48 10.40 1.40 -5.70
C VAL A 48 9.93 0.70 -6.97
N LEU A 49 9.00 -0.26 -6.81
CA LEU A 49 8.23 -0.85 -7.89
C LEU A 49 6.83 -0.22 -7.89
N HIS A 50 6.62 0.76 -8.77
CA HIS A 50 5.34 1.44 -8.91
C HIS A 50 4.44 0.70 -9.90
N ALA A 51 3.33 0.18 -9.39
CA ALA A 51 2.33 -0.57 -10.13
C ALA A 51 0.92 -0.20 -9.65
N PRO A 52 0.33 0.87 -10.18
CA PRO A 52 -1.02 1.28 -9.80
C PRO A 52 -2.03 0.14 -10.00
N ALA A 53 -2.75 -0.22 -8.94
CA ALA A 53 -3.79 -1.25 -9.00
C ALA A 53 -5.05 -0.75 -9.70
N LEU A 54 -5.37 0.51 -9.45
CA LEU A 54 -6.49 1.22 -10.08
C LEU A 54 -6.04 2.63 -10.45
N ARG A 55 -6.54 3.13 -11.58
CA ARG A 55 -6.42 4.53 -11.98
C ARG A 55 -7.78 5.19 -11.89
N ILE A 56 -7.79 6.41 -11.37
CA ILE A 56 -8.96 7.28 -11.47
C ILE A 56 -8.92 7.93 -12.85
N VAL A 57 -9.90 7.64 -13.67
CA VAL A 57 -10.17 8.44 -14.87
C VAL A 57 -11.36 9.33 -14.57
N PRO A 58 -11.25 10.63 -14.88
CA PRO A 58 -12.42 11.46 -15.02
C PRO A 58 -13.35 10.72 -15.99
N HIS A 59 -14.66 10.75 -15.75
CA HIS A 59 -15.60 10.12 -16.67
C HIS A 59 -15.26 10.63 -18.08
N GLU A 60 -14.96 9.73 -19.02
CA GLU A 60 -14.51 10.10 -20.39
C GLU A 60 -15.54 10.95 -21.14
N GLN A 61 -16.75 10.98 -20.61
CA GLN A 61 -17.85 11.79 -21.07
C GLN A 61 -18.33 12.68 -19.92
N ASP A 62 -17.72 13.84 -19.75
CA ASP A 62 -18.30 14.90 -18.90
C ASP A 62 -19.78 15.16 -19.27
N ALA A 63 -20.20 14.80 -20.48
CA ALA A 63 -21.59 14.81 -20.92
C ALA A 63 -22.52 13.95 -20.05
N ALA A 64 -22.12 12.74 -19.63
CA ALA A 64 -22.97 11.91 -18.77
C ALA A 64 -23.12 12.54 -17.37
N LEU A 65 -22.02 13.05 -16.80
CA LEU A 65 -22.04 13.76 -15.51
C LEU A 65 -22.90 15.02 -15.59
N VAL A 66 -22.84 15.74 -16.71
CA VAL A 66 -23.69 16.91 -16.99
C VAL A 66 -25.17 16.51 -17.03
N GLU A 67 -25.52 15.41 -17.68
CA GLU A 67 -26.91 14.93 -17.73
C GLU A 67 -27.38 14.42 -16.35
N GLU A 68 -26.56 13.67 -15.61
CA GLU A 68 -26.85 13.29 -14.22
C GLU A 68 -27.08 14.55 -13.35
N THR A 69 -26.25 15.58 -13.52
CA THR A 69 -26.39 16.88 -12.81
C THR A 69 -27.68 17.59 -13.19
N ARG A 70 -28.05 17.64 -14.49
CA ARG A 70 -29.30 18.20 -14.94
C ARG A 70 -30.52 17.46 -14.39
N ALA A 71 -30.45 16.13 -14.36
CA ALA A 71 -31.51 15.31 -13.78
C ALA A 71 -31.67 15.61 -12.28
N LEU A 72 -30.58 15.70 -11.54
CA LEU A 72 -30.59 16.04 -10.12
C LEU A 72 -31.15 17.46 -9.87
N ILE A 73 -30.77 18.45 -10.68
CA ILE A 73 -31.28 19.82 -10.57
C ILE A 73 -32.79 19.85 -10.81
N ARG A 74 -33.31 19.08 -11.77
CA ARG A 74 -34.76 18.99 -12.03
C ARG A 74 -35.49 18.27 -10.90
N ALA A 75 -34.93 17.20 -10.38
CA ALA A 75 -35.53 16.37 -9.35
C ALA A 75 -35.56 17.06 -7.97
N ARG A 76 -34.62 17.96 -7.69
CA ARG A 76 -34.47 18.65 -6.39
C ARG A 76 -34.53 17.68 -5.22
N PRO A 77 -33.49 16.82 -5.02
CA PRO A 77 -33.46 15.87 -3.92
C PRO A 77 -33.49 16.59 -2.58
N GLU A 78 -34.20 16.04 -1.60
CA GLU A 78 -34.26 16.58 -0.25
C GLU A 78 -33.08 16.14 0.62
N VAL A 79 -32.39 15.07 0.20
CA VAL A 79 -31.22 14.52 0.91
C VAL A 79 -30.11 14.21 -0.08
N VAL A 80 -28.88 14.58 0.25
CA VAL A 80 -27.72 14.37 -0.62
C VAL A 80 -26.58 13.73 0.16
N LEU A 81 -26.09 12.58 -0.31
CA LEU A 81 -24.95 11.86 0.23
C LEU A 81 -23.69 12.13 -0.58
N LEU A 82 -22.66 12.65 0.05
CA LEU A 82 -21.38 13.00 -0.57
C LEU A 82 -20.27 12.09 -0.03
N THR A 83 -19.78 11.17 -0.87
CA THR A 83 -18.89 10.10 -0.43
C THR A 83 -17.42 10.47 -0.45
N THR A 84 -16.95 11.34 -1.36
CA THR A 84 -15.53 11.70 -1.46
C THR A 84 -15.31 13.17 -1.79
N GLY A 85 -14.31 13.78 -1.11
CA GLY A 85 -13.94 15.16 -1.42
C GLY A 85 -13.37 15.37 -2.84
N TYR A 86 -12.81 14.32 -3.46
CA TYR A 86 -12.42 14.40 -4.88
C TYR A 86 -13.63 14.42 -5.80
N GLY A 87 -14.61 13.55 -5.55
CA GLY A 87 -15.83 13.49 -6.33
C GLY A 87 -16.61 14.81 -6.26
N VAL A 88 -16.74 15.39 -5.06
CA VAL A 88 -17.39 16.70 -4.88
C VAL A 88 -16.70 17.77 -5.73
N ARG A 89 -15.36 17.93 -5.61
CA ARG A 89 -14.63 18.92 -6.39
C ARG A 89 -14.79 18.73 -7.91
N ARG A 90 -14.63 17.48 -8.36
CA ARG A 90 -14.77 17.16 -9.79
C ARG A 90 -16.18 17.44 -10.30
N TRP A 91 -17.19 17.13 -9.50
CA TRP A 91 -18.58 17.39 -9.85
C TRP A 91 -18.83 18.89 -10.06
N PHE A 92 -18.37 19.73 -9.12
CA PHE A 92 -18.49 21.16 -9.25
C PHE A 92 -17.68 21.74 -10.43
N GLU A 93 -16.45 21.26 -10.66
CA GLU A 93 -15.65 21.65 -11.82
C GLU A 93 -16.37 21.42 -13.15
N VAL A 94 -17.01 20.24 -13.30
CA VAL A 94 -17.77 19.90 -14.52
C VAL A 94 -19.09 20.69 -14.61
N ALA A 95 -19.78 20.84 -13.49
CA ALA A 95 -21.01 21.64 -13.43
C ALA A 95 -20.76 23.12 -13.79
N ASP A 96 -19.68 23.71 -13.27
CA ASP A 96 -19.27 25.08 -13.59
C ASP A 96 -18.91 25.22 -15.07
N ALA A 97 -18.12 24.30 -15.62
CA ALA A 97 -17.76 24.29 -17.03
C ALA A 97 -18.98 24.16 -17.96
N ALA A 98 -20.05 23.48 -17.50
CA ALA A 98 -21.31 23.33 -18.22
C ALA A 98 -22.33 24.44 -17.94
N GLY A 99 -21.98 25.47 -17.13
CA GLY A 99 -22.87 26.55 -16.74
C GLY A 99 -23.96 26.14 -15.75
N LEU A 100 -23.81 25.00 -15.07
CA LEU A 100 -24.78 24.46 -14.11
C LEU A 100 -24.40 24.72 -12.64
N GLY A 101 -23.23 25.28 -12.35
CA GLY A 101 -22.69 25.42 -11.01
C GLY A 101 -23.62 26.17 -10.06
N ALA A 102 -24.13 27.33 -10.46
CA ALA A 102 -25.07 28.11 -9.63
C ALA A 102 -26.37 27.36 -9.35
N ALA A 103 -26.94 26.67 -10.35
CA ALA A 103 -28.16 25.89 -10.19
C ALA A 103 -27.94 24.64 -9.31
N LEU A 104 -26.78 23.99 -9.43
CA LEU A 104 -26.38 22.89 -8.57
C LEU A 104 -26.24 23.35 -7.13
N THR A 105 -25.52 24.44 -6.89
CA THR A 105 -25.33 25.02 -5.54
C THR A 105 -26.69 25.33 -4.90
N ALA A 106 -27.61 25.98 -5.61
CA ALA A 106 -28.94 26.32 -5.09
C ALA A 106 -29.74 25.06 -4.68
N VAL A 107 -29.67 23.98 -5.46
CA VAL A 107 -30.37 22.72 -5.13
C VAL A 107 -29.72 22.03 -3.94
N LEU A 108 -28.39 22.07 -3.82
CA LEU A 108 -27.69 21.46 -2.71
C LEU A 108 -27.83 22.25 -1.41
N ASP A 109 -27.97 23.59 -1.48
CA ASP A 109 -28.24 24.45 -0.31
C ASP A 109 -29.65 24.20 0.28
N ASP A 110 -30.60 23.85 -0.57
CA ASP A 110 -31.95 23.48 -0.12
C ASP A 110 -32.04 22.06 0.44
N ALA A 111 -31.02 21.24 0.21
CA ALA A 111 -31.00 19.83 0.59
C ALA A 111 -30.30 19.59 1.93
N GLN A 112 -30.67 18.52 2.61
CA GLN A 112 -29.97 18.01 3.77
C GLN A 112 -28.73 17.23 3.33
N ILE A 113 -27.52 17.75 3.59
CA ILE A 113 -26.26 17.16 3.13
C ILE A 113 -25.66 16.23 4.19
N PHE A 114 -25.31 15.04 3.77
CA PHE A 114 -24.53 14.08 4.54
C PHE A 114 -23.20 13.76 3.84
N ALA A 115 -22.08 13.93 4.54
CA ALA A 115 -20.75 13.74 3.97
C ALA A 115 -19.99 12.63 4.70
N ARG A 116 -19.37 11.72 3.95
CA ARG A 116 -18.60 10.59 4.47
C ARG A 116 -17.22 11.02 4.99
N GLY A 117 -17.17 11.70 6.10
CA GLY A 117 -15.93 12.02 6.77
C GLY A 117 -15.27 13.34 6.36
N PRO A 118 -14.14 13.71 7.02
CA PRO A 118 -13.57 15.06 7.01
C PRO A 118 -13.16 15.59 5.63
N LYS A 119 -12.73 14.71 4.71
CA LYS A 119 -12.30 15.10 3.36
C LYS A 119 -13.48 15.53 2.48
N ALA A 120 -14.62 14.86 2.64
CA ALA A 120 -15.84 15.22 1.92
C ALA A 120 -16.41 16.52 2.50
N VAL A 121 -16.49 16.65 3.83
CA VAL A 121 -16.89 17.90 4.51
C VAL A 121 -16.06 19.09 4.08
N GLY A 122 -14.73 18.93 4.03
CA GLY A 122 -13.84 20.00 3.56
C GLY A 122 -14.11 20.44 2.11
N ALA A 123 -14.48 19.51 1.23
CA ALA A 123 -14.82 19.82 -0.16
C ALA A 123 -16.22 20.49 -0.27
N VAL A 124 -17.20 20.06 0.54
CA VAL A 124 -18.50 20.70 0.65
C VAL A 124 -18.37 22.15 1.06
N ARG A 125 -17.61 22.44 2.11
CA ARG A 125 -17.32 23.81 2.57
C ARG A 125 -16.59 24.65 1.51
N ALA A 126 -15.62 24.04 0.81
CA ALA A 126 -14.90 24.72 -0.27
C ALA A 126 -15.80 25.04 -1.47
N ALA A 127 -16.91 24.32 -1.66
CA ALA A 127 -17.93 24.60 -2.66
C ALA A 127 -18.98 25.65 -2.19
N GLY A 128 -18.80 26.23 -0.98
CA GLY A 128 -19.70 27.24 -0.41
C GLY A 128 -20.90 26.70 0.35
N LEU A 129 -21.01 25.38 0.51
CA LEU A 129 -22.12 24.72 1.23
C LEU A 129 -21.72 24.56 2.73
N LEU A 130 -22.58 25.01 3.65
CA LEU A 130 -22.17 25.18 5.05
C LEU A 130 -22.53 24.03 5.97
N ASP A 131 -23.69 23.40 5.77
CA ASP A 131 -24.28 22.44 6.72
C ASP A 131 -24.19 20.99 6.20
N ALA A 132 -23.07 20.33 6.46
CA ALA A 132 -22.93 18.91 6.18
C ALA A 132 -22.84 18.10 7.49
N GLN A 133 -23.74 17.15 7.66
CA GLN A 133 -23.70 16.14 8.71
C GLN A 133 -22.68 15.05 8.33
N THR A 134 -22.09 14.36 9.32
CA THR A 134 -21.14 13.28 9.08
C THR A 134 -21.60 11.97 9.71
N SER A 135 -21.21 10.85 9.11
CA SER A 135 -21.28 9.55 9.77
C SER A 135 -20.17 9.38 10.82
N GLU A 136 -20.40 8.54 11.81
CA GLU A 136 -19.40 8.20 12.85
C GLU A 136 -18.17 7.49 12.30
N ILE A 137 -18.35 6.72 11.23
CA ILE A 137 -17.31 5.94 10.56
C ILE A 137 -17.24 6.37 9.09
N ASP A 138 -16.04 6.50 8.54
CA ASP A 138 -15.78 6.93 7.15
C ASP A 138 -16.10 5.85 6.10
N THR A 139 -17.26 5.18 6.20
CA THR A 139 -17.76 4.17 5.23
C THR A 139 -19.06 4.61 4.57
N THR A 140 -19.34 4.08 3.37
CA THR A 140 -20.62 4.35 2.68
C THR A 140 -21.79 3.73 3.45
N ALA A 141 -21.61 2.52 3.98
CA ALA A 141 -22.61 1.85 4.80
C ALA A 141 -23.01 2.69 6.03
N ALA A 142 -22.04 3.20 6.79
CA ALA A 142 -22.31 4.06 7.95
C ALA A 142 -22.98 5.39 7.55
N LEU A 143 -22.66 5.93 6.36
CA LEU A 143 -23.34 7.11 5.83
C LEU A 143 -24.81 6.79 5.49
N VAL A 144 -25.09 5.66 4.83
CA VAL A 144 -26.45 5.19 4.53
C VAL A 144 -27.23 4.92 5.82
N ASP A 145 -26.62 4.27 6.82
CA ASP A 145 -27.24 4.05 8.13
C ASP A 145 -27.62 5.37 8.83
N ALA A 146 -26.71 6.35 8.78
CA ALA A 146 -26.96 7.66 9.38
C ALA A 146 -28.17 8.35 8.73
N VAL A 147 -28.24 8.33 7.41
CA VAL A 147 -29.32 8.96 6.64
C VAL A 147 -30.67 8.22 6.83
N THR A 148 -30.64 6.89 6.84
CA THR A 148 -31.84 6.07 7.06
C THR A 148 -32.46 6.36 8.43
N ARG A 149 -31.65 6.56 9.47
CA ARG A 149 -32.15 6.94 10.80
C ARG A 149 -32.86 8.31 10.84
N HIS A 150 -32.55 9.21 9.89
CA HIS A 150 -33.23 10.51 9.78
C HIS A 150 -34.58 10.44 9.07
N GLY A 151 -34.99 9.27 8.53
CA GLY A 151 -36.24 9.03 7.84
C GLY A 151 -36.21 9.50 6.38
N LEU A 152 -36.29 8.56 5.47
CA LEU A 152 -36.24 8.79 4.01
C LEU A 152 -37.54 8.51 3.29
N THR A 153 -38.56 8.02 3.99
CA THR A 153 -39.82 7.63 3.39
C THR A 153 -40.47 8.79 2.61
N GLY A 154 -40.70 8.57 1.33
CA GLY A 154 -41.30 9.57 0.43
C GLY A 154 -40.31 10.68 -0.01
N ARG A 155 -39.05 10.67 0.39
CA ARG A 155 -38.06 11.67 0.02
C ARG A 155 -37.23 11.21 -1.18
N ARG A 156 -36.79 12.17 -2.02
CA ARG A 156 -35.83 11.94 -3.08
C ARG A 156 -34.43 12.07 -2.51
N VAL A 157 -33.58 11.10 -2.80
CA VAL A 157 -32.20 11.02 -2.29
C VAL A 157 -31.24 11.09 -3.46
N ALA A 158 -30.18 11.88 -3.35
CA ALA A 158 -29.07 11.84 -4.29
C ALA A 158 -27.81 11.28 -3.61
N ILE A 159 -27.02 10.51 -4.34
CA ILE A 159 -25.73 10.01 -3.88
C ILE A 159 -24.62 10.27 -4.90
N GLN A 160 -23.56 10.93 -4.46
CA GLN A 160 -22.31 11.05 -5.23
C GLN A 160 -21.48 9.78 -5.03
N LEU A 161 -21.35 8.98 -6.07
CA LEU A 161 -20.61 7.74 -6.08
C LEU A 161 -19.10 7.97 -6.09
N HIS A 162 -18.34 7.01 -5.58
CA HIS A 162 -16.88 7.13 -5.37
C HIS A 162 -16.06 6.25 -6.32
N GLY A 163 -16.42 6.24 -7.59
CA GLY A 163 -15.68 5.55 -8.66
C GLY A 163 -16.09 4.10 -8.89
N SER A 164 -16.84 3.50 -7.98
CA SER A 164 -17.51 2.22 -8.13
C SER A 164 -18.97 2.36 -7.68
N THR A 165 -19.85 1.61 -8.32
CA THR A 165 -21.23 1.43 -7.82
C THR A 165 -21.13 0.44 -6.66
N ASP A 166 -21.80 0.79 -5.55
CA ASP A 166 -22.07 -0.12 -4.45
C ASP A 166 -23.53 -0.54 -4.55
N PRO A 167 -23.85 -1.67 -5.21
CA PRO A 167 -25.23 -2.04 -5.50
C PRO A 167 -26.05 -2.24 -4.24
N GLU A 168 -25.48 -2.85 -3.20
CA GLU A 168 -26.17 -3.14 -1.94
C GLU A 168 -26.59 -1.84 -1.24
N GLU A 169 -25.71 -0.84 -1.18
CA GLU A 169 -26.04 0.44 -0.55
C GLU A 169 -27.05 1.26 -1.36
N LEU A 170 -27.03 1.14 -2.71
CA LEU A 170 -28.03 1.76 -3.56
C LEU A 170 -29.41 1.10 -3.39
N GLU A 171 -29.47 -0.23 -3.31
CA GLU A 171 -30.70 -0.98 -3.03
C GLU A 171 -31.27 -0.59 -1.66
N ARG A 172 -30.44 -0.55 -0.61
CA ARG A 172 -30.85 -0.11 0.73
C ARG A 172 -31.45 1.31 0.75
N LEU A 173 -30.89 2.23 -0.03
CA LEU A 173 -31.46 3.58 -0.18
C LEU A 173 -32.80 3.55 -0.96
N ALA A 174 -32.88 2.76 -2.02
CA ALA A 174 -34.08 2.64 -2.85
C ALA A 174 -35.23 2.03 -2.07
N ASP A 175 -34.99 1.08 -1.17
CA ASP A 175 -36.02 0.43 -0.35
C ASP A 175 -36.73 1.40 0.62
N VAL A 176 -36.05 2.48 1.02
CA VAL A 176 -36.54 3.40 2.06
C VAL A 176 -36.84 4.81 1.57
N SER A 177 -36.56 5.14 0.30
CA SER A 177 -36.75 6.46 -0.31
C SER A 177 -37.76 6.42 -1.48
N ALA A 178 -38.24 7.57 -1.94
CA ALA A 178 -39.12 7.66 -3.11
C ALA A 178 -38.33 7.48 -4.41
N GLU A 179 -37.12 7.98 -4.48
CA GLU A 179 -36.25 7.95 -5.65
C GLU A 179 -34.77 8.08 -5.22
N VAL A 180 -33.88 7.35 -5.88
CA VAL A 180 -32.42 7.47 -5.70
C VAL A 180 -31.78 7.98 -7.00
N LEU A 181 -31.07 9.11 -6.91
CA LEU A 181 -30.34 9.73 -8.00
C LEU A 181 -28.85 9.52 -7.79
N ALA A 182 -28.19 8.78 -8.65
CA ALA A 182 -26.74 8.56 -8.58
C ALA A 182 -26.01 9.57 -9.47
N VAL A 183 -24.93 10.15 -8.94
CA VAL A 183 -24.01 11.02 -9.69
C VAL A 183 -22.62 10.42 -9.64
N THR A 184 -21.97 10.24 -10.80
CA THR A 184 -20.69 9.53 -10.94
C THR A 184 -19.60 10.44 -11.50
N PRO A 185 -18.92 11.25 -10.65
CA PRO A 185 -17.92 12.23 -11.11
C PRO A 185 -16.65 11.61 -11.69
N TYR A 186 -16.38 10.35 -11.38
CA TYR A 186 -15.19 9.61 -11.85
C TYR A 186 -15.41 8.10 -11.73
N ARG A 187 -14.61 7.34 -12.46
CA ARG A 187 -14.60 5.88 -12.38
C ARG A 187 -13.21 5.34 -12.05
N TRP A 188 -13.19 4.17 -11.43
CA TRP A 188 -12.00 3.36 -11.29
C TRP A 188 -11.82 2.50 -12.53
N VAL A 189 -10.63 2.51 -13.13
CA VAL A 189 -10.26 1.59 -14.20
C VAL A 189 -8.98 0.85 -13.82
N ARG A 190 -8.88 -0.38 -14.24
CA ARG A 190 -7.62 -1.12 -14.15
C ARG A 190 -6.68 -0.58 -15.22
N PRO A 191 -5.44 -0.19 -14.88
CA PRO A 191 -4.46 0.20 -15.87
C PRO A 191 -4.22 -0.96 -16.84
N SER A 192 -4.08 -0.65 -18.13
CA SER A 192 -3.64 -1.64 -19.12
C SER A 192 -2.19 -2.05 -18.87
N GLY A 193 -1.86 -3.31 -19.16
CA GLY A 193 -0.50 -3.85 -19.04
C GLY A 193 -0.30 -4.73 -17.81
N ASP A 194 0.92 -5.20 -17.64
CA ASP A 194 1.31 -6.28 -16.71
C ASP A 194 2.00 -5.78 -15.42
N ARG A 195 2.05 -4.46 -15.19
CA ARG A 195 2.79 -3.89 -14.04
C ARG A 195 2.32 -4.44 -12.71
N LEU A 196 1.00 -4.56 -12.53
CA LEU A 196 0.43 -5.08 -11.29
C LEU A 196 0.72 -6.58 -11.13
N THR A 197 0.62 -7.35 -12.21
CA THR A 197 0.99 -8.77 -12.23
C THR A 197 2.46 -8.95 -11.87
N ARG A 198 3.35 -8.15 -12.45
CA ARG A 198 4.79 -8.15 -12.09
C ARG A 198 5.05 -7.79 -10.64
N LEU A 199 4.25 -6.90 -10.05
CA LEU A 199 4.37 -6.58 -8.62
C LEU A 199 3.97 -7.79 -7.77
N VAL A 200 2.89 -8.48 -8.13
CA VAL A 200 2.45 -9.72 -7.48
C VAL A 200 3.52 -10.81 -7.59
N GLU A 201 4.05 -11.05 -8.80
CA GLU A 201 5.15 -12.00 -9.04
C GLU A 201 6.39 -11.65 -8.22
N ALA A 202 6.75 -10.36 -8.17
CA ALA A 202 7.88 -9.88 -7.39
C ALA A 202 7.70 -10.10 -5.88
N ALA A 203 6.46 -9.99 -5.37
CA ALA A 203 6.13 -10.31 -3.99
C ALA A 203 6.29 -11.82 -3.72
N CYS A 204 5.70 -12.66 -4.58
CA CYS A 204 5.75 -14.12 -4.45
C CYS A 204 7.19 -14.67 -4.55
N SER A 205 8.02 -14.04 -5.41
CA SER A 205 9.43 -14.45 -5.62
C SER A 205 10.43 -13.78 -4.68
N ARG A 206 10.00 -13.25 -3.53
CA ARG A 206 10.85 -12.62 -2.50
C ARG A 206 11.68 -11.42 -3.02
N GLN A 207 11.18 -10.73 -4.05
CA GLN A 207 11.83 -9.54 -4.61
C GLN A 207 11.30 -8.23 -4.04
N LEU A 208 10.28 -8.27 -3.19
CA LEU A 208 9.77 -7.12 -2.45
C LEU A 208 9.89 -7.37 -0.94
N ASP A 209 10.09 -6.29 -0.20
CA ASP A 209 10.15 -6.29 1.26
C ASP A 209 8.88 -5.70 1.88
N ALA A 210 8.21 -4.78 1.17
CA ALA A 210 6.92 -4.22 1.59
C ALA A 210 6.07 -3.84 0.37
N ILE A 211 4.72 -3.77 0.57
CA ILE A 211 3.79 -3.18 -0.37
C ILE A 211 2.92 -2.17 0.37
N THR A 212 2.76 -0.97 -0.20
CA THR A 212 1.93 0.09 0.36
C THR A 212 0.56 0.16 -0.31
N TYR A 213 -0.47 0.27 0.51
CA TYR A 213 -1.87 0.38 0.10
C TYR A 213 -2.47 1.68 0.63
N THR A 214 -3.02 2.52 -0.23
CA THR A 214 -3.57 3.83 0.14
C THR A 214 -5.08 3.95 -0.03
N SER A 215 -5.74 2.90 -0.53
CA SER A 215 -7.21 2.82 -0.64
C SER A 215 -7.68 1.37 -0.60
N ALA A 216 -8.87 1.14 -0.04
CA ALA A 216 -9.49 -0.19 -0.01
C ALA A 216 -9.74 -0.75 -1.41
N PRO A 217 -10.28 0.01 -2.40
CA PRO A 217 -10.42 -0.49 -3.77
C PRO A 217 -9.07 -0.89 -4.40
N GLY A 218 -7.99 -0.16 -4.12
CA GLY A 218 -6.65 -0.50 -4.60
C GLY A 218 -6.11 -1.79 -3.97
N ALA A 219 -6.37 -2.02 -2.67
CA ALA A 219 -6.00 -3.26 -2.00
C ALA A 219 -6.79 -4.45 -2.57
N ALA A 220 -8.11 -4.31 -2.72
CA ALA A 220 -8.98 -5.33 -3.33
C ALA A 220 -8.53 -5.66 -4.77
N ALA A 221 -8.30 -4.65 -5.60
CA ALA A 221 -7.85 -4.86 -6.99
C ALA A 221 -6.48 -5.54 -7.08
N THR A 222 -5.58 -5.32 -6.09
CA THR A 222 -4.29 -6.02 -6.03
C THR A 222 -4.48 -7.50 -5.70
N LEU A 223 -5.35 -7.81 -4.74
CA LEU A 223 -5.71 -9.19 -4.40
C LEU A 223 -6.37 -9.90 -5.60
N GLU A 224 -7.34 -9.27 -6.25
CA GLU A 224 -7.98 -9.81 -7.44
C GLU A 224 -6.98 -10.09 -8.57
N ALA A 225 -6.00 -9.21 -8.77
CA ALA A 225 -4.94 -9.43 -9.75
C ALA A 225 -4.06 -10.64 -9.39
N ALA A 226 -3.78 -10.85 -8.10
CA ALA A 226 -3.05 -12.04 -7.63
C ALA A 226 -3.84 -13.33 -7.89
N TRP A 227 -5.14 -13.33 -7.61
CA TRP A 227 -6.02 -14.47 -7.88
C TRP A 227 -6.18 -14.73 -9.38
N ALA A 228 -6.35 -13.67 -10.20
CA ALA A 228 -6.45 -13.78 -11.66
C ALA A 228 -5.17 -14.32 -12.30
N ALA A 229 -3.99 -14.03 -11.71
CA ALA A 229 -2.70 -14.59 -12.13
C ALA A 229 -2.46 -16.03 -11.62
N GLY A 230 -3.36 -16.63 -10.86
CA GLY A 230 -3.18 -17.93 -10.25
C GLY A 230 -2.21 -17.95 -9.06
N LEU A 231 -1.81 -16.77 -8.56
CA LEU A 231 -0.81 -16.59 -7.49
C LEU A 231 -1.44 -16.17 -6.14
N GLY A 232 -2.76 -16.23 -5.99
CA GLY A 232 -3.47 -15.78 -4.79
C GLY A 232 -2.93 -16.39 -3.49
N PRO A 233 -2.86 -17.72 -3.34
CA PRO A 233 -2.34 -18.37 -2.13
C PRO A 233 -0.88 -17.99 -1.85
N GLU A 234 -0.03 -17.92 -2.90
CA GLU A 234 1.38 -17.54 -2.82
C GLU A 234 1.55 -16.09 -2.38
N PHE A 235 0.70 -15.20 -2.88
CA PHE A 235 0.70 -13.79 -2.52
C PHE A 235 0.32 -13.57 -1.05
N VAL A 236 -0.72 -14.26 -0.57
CA VAL A 236 -1.10 -14.24 0.85
C VAL A 236 0.03 -14.79 1.72
N ARG A 237 0.64 -15.91 1.32
CA ARG A 237 1.80 -16.49 2.02
C ARG A 237 3.00 -15.53 2.03
N ALA A 238 3.31 -14.86 0.91
CA ALA A 238 4.37 -13.87 0.84
C ALA A 238 4.19 -12.75 1.88
N HIS A 239 2.99 -12.25 2.04
CA HIS A 239 2.67 -11.24 3.06
C HIS A 239 2.77 -11.75 4.50
N ARG A 240 2.50 -13.02 4.74
CA ARG A 240 2.65 -13.62 6.08
C ARG A 240 4.10 -13.89 6.47
N GLU A 241 4.96 -14.16 5.48
CA GLU A 241 6.32 -14.63 5.74
C GLU A 241 7.40 -13.56 5.55
N HIS A 242 7.28 -12.68 4.57
CA HIS A 242 8.42 -11.84 4.17
C HIS A 242 8.08 -10.50 3.50
N VAL A 243 6.83 -10.19 3.21
CA VAL A 243 6.43 -8.90 2.62
C VAL A 243 5.53 -8.14 3.59
N THR A 244 5.97 -7.03 4.10
CA THR A 244 5.11 -6.18 4.93
C THR A 244 3.99 -5.58 4.09
N ALA A 245 2.73 -5.86 4.45
CA ALA A 245 1.58 -5.10 3.96
C ALA A 245 1.43 -3.82 4.78
N ALA A 246 1.50 -2.65 4.16
CA ALA A 246 1.35 -1.37 4.84
C ALA A 246 0.13 -0.60 4.33
N ALA A 247 -0.93 -0.53 5.12
CA ALA A 247 -2.17 0.16 4.78
C ALA A 247 -2.25 1.54 5.43
N VAL A 248 -2.74 2.55 4.69
CA VAL A 248 -2.79 3.93 5.21
C VAL A 248 -3.79 4.12 6.36
N GLY A 249 -4.74 3.22 6.51
CA GLY A 249 -5.78 3.29 7.55
C GLY A 249 -6.64 2.02 7.59
N PRO A 250 -7.52 1.88 8.61
CA PRO A 250 -8.29 0.65 8.85
C PRO A 250 -9.22 0.28 7.69
N VAL A 251 -9.88 1.24 7.05
CA VAL A 251 -10.72 0.98 5.87
C VAL A 251 -9.90 0.38 4.72
N THR A 252 -8.66 0.85 4.53
CA THR A 252 -7.75 0.30 3.52
C THR A 252 -7.24 -1.09 3.90
N ALA A 253 -7.11 -1.38 5.19
CA ALA A 253 -6.66 -2.65 5.73
C ALA A 253 -7.71 -3.77 5.56
N GLN A 254 -9.01 -3.43 5.53
CA GLN A 254 -10.09 -4.42 5.60
C GLN A 254 -9.99 -5.50 4.50
N PRO A 255 -9.85 -5.19 3.20
CA PRO A 255 -9.74 -6.24 2.17
C PRO A 255 -8.53 -7.17 2.38
N LEU A 256 -7.43 -6.66 2.98
CA LEU A 256 -6.25 -7.46 3.30
C LEU A 256 -6.53 -8.43 4.46
N LEU A 257 -7.21 -7.92 5.51
CA LEU A 257 -7.62 -8.72 6.67
C LEU A 257 -8.57 -9.84 6.25
N ASP A 258 -9.55 -9.56 5.40
CA ASP A 258 -10.51 -10.53 4.86
C ASP A 258 -9.80 -11.64 4.06
N ALA A 259 -8.69 -11.30 3.38
CA ALA A 259 -7.83 -12.26 2.70
C ALA A 259 -6.83 -12.98 3.64
N GLY A 260 -6.85 -12.69 4.94
CA GLY A 260 -5.94 -13.28 5.93
C GLY A 260 -4.53 -12.70 5.91
N ILE A 261 -4.37 -11.48 5.43
CA ILE A 261 -3.13 -10.69 5.49
C ILE A 261 -3.30 -9.65 6.60
N VAL A 262 -2.38 -9.61 7.57
CA VAL A 262 -2.39 -8.63 8.66
C VAL A 262 -1.48 -7.45 8.29
N PRO A 263 -2.04 -6.29 7.90
CA PRO A 263 -1.22 -5.15 7.53
C PRO A 263 -0.79 -4.33 8.76
N VAL A 264 0.35 -3.64 8.63
CA VAL A 264 0.70 -2.56 9.54
C VAL A 264 -0.08 -1.29 9.15
N VAL A 265 -0.61 -0.58 10.16
CA VAL A 265 -1.45 0.60 9.98
C VAL A 265 -0.96 1.71 10.92
N PRO A 266 -0.69 2.94 10.41
CA PRO A 266 -0.25 4.03 11.26
C PRO A 266 -1.40 4.58 12.11
N GLU A 267 -1.12 5.06 13.32
CA GLU A 267 -2.10 5.72 14.19
C GLU A 267 -2.77 6.93 13.53
N ARG A 268 -2.00 7.71 12.77
CA ARG A 268 -2.51 8.81 11.97
C ARG A 268 -2.62 8.38 10.52
N HIS A 269 -3.82 8.29 9.99
CA HIS A 269 -4.14 7.82 8.63
C HIS A 269 -3.73 8.83 7.55
N ARG A 270 -2.43 9.11 7.46
CA ARG A 270 -1.81 10.08 6.54
C ARG A 270 -0.60 9.46 5.83
N LEU A 271 -0.33 9.90 4.62
CA LEU A 271 0.76 9.39 3.80
C LEU A 271 2.13 9.49 4.49
N GLY A 272 2.42 10.61 5.15
CA GLY A 272 3.68 10.77 5.88
C GLY A 272 3.84 9.84 7.08
N ALA A 273 2.73 9.45 7.75
CA ALA A 273 2.76 8.48 8.83
C ALA A 273 2.95 7.05 8.29
N LEU A 274 2.32 6.72 7.14
CA LEU A 274 2.53 5.45 6.45
C LEU A 274 4.00 5.27 6.05
N ILE A 275 4.63 6.30 5.48
CA ILE A 275 6.05 6.25 5.09
C ILE A 275 6.95 5.97 6.30
N ARG A 276 6.73 6.69 7.41
CA ARG A 276 7.49 6.43 8.65
C ARG A 276 7.31 5.02 9.17
N LEU A 277 6.06 4.54 9.17
CA LEU A 277 5.76 3.19 9.63
C LEU A 277 6.47 2.12 8.78
N VAL A 278 6.50 2.29 7.45
CA VAL A 278 7.25 1.39 6.56
C VAL A 278 8.75 1.43 6.87
N CYS A 279 9.33 2.61 7.10
CA CYS A 279 10.74 2.73 7.49
C CYS A 279 11.03 2.00 8.81
N ASP A 280 10.21 2.25 9.83
CA ASP A 280 10.37 1.67 11.16
C ASP A 280 10.19 0.15 11.14
N ASP A 281 9.19 -0.33 10.41
CA ASP A 281 8.90 -1.77 10.30
C ASP A 281 10.03 -2.52 9.58
N LEU A 282 10.46 -2.03 8.42
CA LEU A 282 11.54 -2.65 7.66
C LEU A 282 12.87 -2.62 8.44
N ALA A 283 13.17 -1.52 9.12
CA ALA A 283 14.38 -1.42 9.93
C ALA A 283 14.39 -2.39 11.13
N ARG A 284 13.24 -2.62 11.76
CA ARG A 284 13.14 -3.49 12.95
C ARG A 284 13.01 -4.98 12.60
N HIS A 285 12.23 -5.31 11.57
CA HIS A 285 11.83 -6.70 11.32
C HIS A 285 12.52 -7.34 10.11
N HIS A 286 13.04 -6.53 9.17
CA HIS A 286 13.65 -7.03 7.93
C HIS A 286 15.17 -6.86 7.87
N VAL A 287 15.78 -6.35 8.93
CA VAL A 287 17.24 -6.36 9.10
C VAL A 287 17.64 -7.58 9.90
N GLN A 288 18.58 -8.34 9.38
CA GLN A 288 19.17 -9.50 10.05
C GLN A 288 20.67 -9.27 10.21
N VAL A 289 21.18 -9.47 11.40
CA VAL A 289 22.60 -9.32 11.70
C VAL A 289 23.18 -10.66 12.12
N TYR A 290 24.30 -11.02 11.52
CA TYR A 290 25.04 -12.23 11.83
C TYR A 290 26.48 -11.89 12.18
N ARG A 291 27.04 -12.63 13.10
CA ARG A 291 28.46 -12.61 13.41
C ARG A 291 29.13 -13.83 12.80
N ALA A 292 30.09 -13.61 11.92
CA ALA A 292 30.91 -14.64 11.32
C ALA A 292 32.38 -14.33 11.65
N HIS A 293 33.01 -15.15 12.52
CA HIS A 293 34.26 -14.81 13.17
C HIS A 293 34.17 -13.42 13.84
N ASP A 294 35.09 -12.53 13.54
CA ASP A 294 35.10 -11.15 14.06
C ASP A 294 34.37 -10.14 13.15
N THR A 295 33.69 -10.63 12.10
CA THR A 295 33.05 -9.78 11.10
C THR A 295 31.53 -9.82 11.28
N LEU A 296 30.91 -8.63 11.28
CA LEU A 296 29.45 -8.51 11.21
C LEU A 296 28.97 -8.57 9.76
N VAL A 297 27.94 -9.37 9.54
CA VAL A 297 27.23 -9.48 8.27
C VAL A 297 25.79 -9.02 8.49
N GLU A 298 25.45 -7.88 7.91
CA GLU A 298 24.09 -7.32 8.00
C GLU A 298 23.36 -7.55 6.68
N VAL A 299 22.12 -8.02 6.76
CA VAL A 299 21.24 -8.27 5.61
C VAL A 299 20.08 -7.30 5.68
N ARG A 300 19.94 -6.47 4.65
CA ARG A 300 18.85 -5.51 4.48
C ARG A 300 18.24 -5.68 3.10
N GLY A 301 17.05 -6.29 3.02
CA GLY A 301 16.42 -6.55 1.73
C GLY A 301 17.36 -7.28 0.77
N ARG A 302 17.86 -6.60 -0.27
CA ARG A 302 18.80 -7.14 -1.28
C ARG A 302 20.26 -6.77 -1.02
N SER A 303 20.51 -5.92 -0.07
CA SER A 303 21.88 -5.51 0.31
C SER A 303 22.39 -6.37 1.44
N VAL A 304 23.64 -6.76 1.34
CA VAL A 304 24.40 -7.41 2.42
C VAL A 304 25.58 -6.53 2.73
N SER A 305 25.76 -6.17 4.01
CA SER A 305 26.96 -5.49 4.49
C SER A 305 27.88 -6.51 5.16
N VAL A 306 29.13 -6.55 4.75
CA VAL A 306 30.17 -7.42 5.31
C VAL A 306 31.28 -6.55 5.84
N GLY A 307 31.44 -6.48 7.16
CA GLY A 307 32.46 -5.62 7.80
C GLY A 307 32.29 -4.13 7.40
N GLY A 308 31.07 -3.64 7.20
CA GLY A 308 30.78 -2.27 6.76
C GLY A 308 30.81 -2.05 5.23
N ARG A 309 31.27 -3.02 4.43
CA ARG A 309 31.25 -2.95 2.96
C ARG A 309 29.90 -3.43 2.44
N ASN A 310 29.12 -2.55 1.78
CA ASN A 310 27.83 -2.89 1.20
C ASN A 310 27.98 -3.64 -0.14
N VAL A 311 27.18 -4.71 -0.29
CA VAL A 311 27.12 -5.56 -1.49
C VAL A 311 25.66 -5.73 -1.91
N LEU A 312 25.34 -5.37 -3.14
CA LEU A 312 24.02 -5.60 -3.70
C LEU A 312 23.96 -6.99 -4.35
N LEU A 313 23.10 -7.86 -3.86
CA LEU A 313 22.90 -9.20 -4.41
C LEU A 313 21.85 -9.19 -5.51
N GLY A 314 22.12 -9.91 -6.60
CA GLY A 314 21.11 -10.21 -7.62
C GLY A 314 20.02 -11.18 -7.08
N PRO A 315 18.89 -11.36 -7.81
CA PRO A 315 17.75 -12.13 -7.30
C PRO A 315 18.13 -13.54 -6.82
N ASN A 316 18.74 -14.35 -7.67
CA ASN A 316 19.10 -15.72 -7.31
C ASN A 316 20.15 -15.79 -6.17
N ALA A 317 21.15 -14.88 -6.19
CA ALA A 317 22.14 -14.81 -5.14
C ALA A 317 21.52 -14.45 -3.77
N LEU A 318 20.55 -13.55 -3.77
CA LEU A 318 19.79 -13.16 -2.57
C LEU A 318 18.97 -14.33 -2.03
N VAL A 319 18.24 -15.06 -2.89
CA VAL A 319 17.47 -16.23 -2.48
C VAL A 319 18.37 -17.29 -1.88
N LEU A 320 19.47 -17.65 -2.55
CA LEU A 320 20.44 -18.62 -2.05
C LEU A 320 21.03 -18.17 -0.69
N PHE A 321 21.41 -16.90 -0.57
CA PHE A 321 21.94 -16.37 0.67
C PHE A 321 20.92 -16.43 1.82
N LYS A 322 19.70 -15.96 1.60
CA LYS A 322 18.63 -15.97 2.62
C LYS A 322 18.25 -17.40 3.03
N THR A 323 18.18 -18.34 2.07
CA THR A 323 17.91 -19.76 2.37
C THR A 323 19.02 -20.36 3.23
N LEU A 324 20.27 -20.08 2.90
CA LEU A 324 21.41 -20.54 3.72
C LEU A 324 21.41 -19.93 5.12
N ALA A 325 21.14 -18.63 5.23
CA ALA A 325 21.13 -17.92 6.51
C ALA A 325 19.96 -18.35 7.43
N ALA A 326 18.83 -18.75 6.85
CA ALA A 326 17.69 -19.29 7.58
C ALA A 326 17.90 -20.76 8.02
N GLY A 327 18.79 -21.50 7.35
CA GLY A 327 19.04 -22.89 7.61
C GLY A 327 19.79 -23.12 8.95
N ARG A 328 19.30 -24.08 9.76
CA ARG A 328 19.93 -24.47 11.03
C ARG A 328 21.02 -25.52 10.81
N GLY A 329 22.04 -25.23 9.98
CA GLY A 329 23.11 -26.20 9.74
C GLY A 329 23.44 -26.37 8.26
N VAL A 330 23.47 -27.62 7.78
CA VAL A 330 23.72 -27.92 6.36
C VAL A 330 22.43 -27.85 5.58
N VAL A 331 22.35 -26.95 4.62
CA VAL A 331 21.24 -26.83 3.69
C VAL A 331 21.53 -27.73 2.48
N PRO A 332 20.65 -28.72 2.17
CA PRO A 332 20.82 -29.62 1.03
C PRO A 332 20.77 -28.85 -0.31
N ARG A 333 21.45 -29.38 -1.34
CA ARG A 333 21.42 -28.82 -2.69
C ARG A 333 19.99 -28.72 -3.25
N SER A 334 19.19 -29.77 -3.05
CA SER A 334 17.80 -29.81 -3.48
C SER A 334 16.93 -28.69 -2.87
N GLU A 335 17.16 -28.35 -1.60
CA GLU A 335 16.46 -27.25 -0.93
C GLU A 335 16.83 -25.89 -1.53
N LEU A 336 18.12 -25.68 -1.84
CA LEU A 336 18.60 -24.46 -2.49
C LEU A 336 18.01 -24.30 -3.91
N VAL A 337 17.95 -25.39 -4.68
CA VAL A 337 17.37 -25.38 -6.02
C VAL A 337 15.86 -25.12 -5.93
N ALA A 338 15.16 -25.76 -5.01
CA ALA A 338 13.72 -25.58 -4.82
C ALA A 338 13.33 -24.17 -4.36
N ALA A 339 14.25 -23.44 -3.73
CA ALA A 339 14.03 -22.06 -3.31
C ALA A 339 14.12 -21.04 -4.46
N LEU A 340 14.71 -21.42 -5.59
CA LEU A 340 14.91 -20.53 -6.74
C LEU A 340 13.64 -20.47 -7.61
N PRO A 341 13.34 -19.30 -8.23
CA PRO A 341 12.22 -19.15 -9.15
C PRO A 341 12.34 -20.11 -10.37
N ASP A 342 13.55 -20.22 -10.89
CA ASP A 342 13.87 -21.13 -11.99
C ASP A 342 14.82 -22.22 -11.46
N PRO A 343 14.44 -23.50 -11.54
CA PRO A 343 15.30 -24.59 -11.10
C PRO A 343 16.66 -24.57 -11.82
N LEU A 344 17.72 -24.67 -11.06
CA LEU A 344 19.07 -24.82 -11.60
C LEU A 344 19.50 -26.29 -11.56
N ASP A 345 20.31 -26.71 -12.53
CA ASP A 345 21.04 -27.96 -12.42
C ASP A 345 22.19 -27.88 -11.39
N ASP A 346 22.78 -29.00 -11.02
CA ASP A 346 23.82 -29.07 -10.00
C ASP A 346 25.05 -28.22 -10.35
N HIS A 347 25.43 -28.16 -11.63
CA HIS A 347 26.57 -27.37 -12.10
C HIS A 347 26.27 -25.86 -12.02
N ALA A 348 25.10 -25.45 -12.46
CA ALA A 348 24.68 -24.04 -12.39
C ALA A 348 24.55 -23.57 -10.92
N LEU A 349 24.10 -24.43 -10.00
CA LEU A 349 24.11 -24.15 -8.57
C LEU A 349 25.52 -23.94 -8.03
N GLU A 350 26.50 -24.79 -8.41
CA GLU A 350 27.89 -24.64 -7.98
C GLU A 350 28.50 -23.31 -8.46
N VAL A 351 28.23 -22.96 -9.72
CA VAL A 351 28.66 -21.67 -10.29
C VAL A 351 28.02 -20.50 -9.55
N ALA A 352 26.71 -20.57 -9.26
CA ALA A 352 26.01 -19.55 -8.51
C ALA A 352 26.56 -19.39 -7.08
N MET A 353 26.84 -20.50 -6.39
CA MET A 353 27.44 -20.50 -5.05
C MET A 353 28.88 -19.97 -5.05
N SER A 354 29.66 -20.28 -6.07
CA SER A 354 31.01 -19.73 -6.24
C SER A 354 30.97 -18.22 -6.43
N ARG A 355 30.05 -17.73 -7.30
CA ARG A 355 29.84 -16.29 -7.52
C ARG A 355 29.38 -15.58 -6.23
N LEU A 356 28.43 -16.17 -5.49
CA LEU A 356 27.94 -15.63 -4.22
C LEU A 356 29.07 -15.46 -3.21
N ARG A 357 29.90 -16.48 -3.02
CA ARG A 357 31.08 -16.41 -2.13
C ARG A 357 32.06 -15.30 -2.52
N ARG A 358 32.37 -15.19 -3.82
CA ARG A 358 33.26 -14.14 -4.33
C ARG A 358 32.68 -12.75 -4.15
N THR A 359 31.34 -12.61 -4.33
CA THR A 359 30.64 -11.33 -4.16
C THR A 359 30.61 -10.89 -2.69
N LEU A 360 30.39 -11.83 -1.77
CA LEU A 360 30.42 -11.56 -0.32
C LEU A 360 31.84 -11.29 0.19
N ASP A 361 32.84 -11.90 -0.43
CA ASP A 361 34.25 -11.72 -0.12
C ASP A 361 34.57 -11.86 1.39
N LEU A 362 34.01 -12.90 2.00
CA LEU A 362 34.28 -13.32 3.38
C LEU A 362 34.57 -14.82 3.40
N PRO A 363 35.83 -15.23 3.39
CA PRO A 363 36.24 -16.62 3.46
C PRO A 363 35.64 -17.33 4.67
N GLY A 364 35.12 -18.53 4.47
CA GLY A 364 34.54 -19.31 5.56
C GLY A 364 33.07 -18.98 5.90
N LEU A 365 32.50 -17.89 5.42
CA LEU A 365 31.08 -17.54 5.68
C LEU A 365 30.11 -18.59 5.13
N ILE A 366 30.42 -19.12 3.93
CA ILE A 366 29.65 -20.20 3.31
C ILE A 366 30.62 -21.36 3.00
N THR A 367 30.46 -22.48 3.67
CA THR A 367 31.29 -23.67 3.50
C THR A 367 30.56 -24.78 2.72
N THR A 368 31.28 -25.57 1.95
CA THR A 368 30.75 -26.77 1.30
C THR A 368 30.87 -27.94 2.24
N VAL A 369 29.78 -28.68 2.45
CA VAL A 369 29.81 -29.97 3.15
C VAL A 369 29.68 -31.06 2.11
N VAL A 370 30.75 -31.79 1.89
CA VAL A 370 30.86 -32.77 0.81
C VAL A 370 29.67 -33.73 0.81
N ARG A 371 29.04 -33.91 -0.35
CA ARG A 371 27.85 -34.75 -0.62
C ARG A 371 26.58 -34.38 0.16
N ARG A 372 26.60 -33.31 0.97
CA ARG A 372 25.45 -32.93 1.80
C ARG A 372 24.86 -31.55 1.45
N GLY A 373 25.64 -30.63 0.92
CA GLY A 373 25.18 -29.28 0.57
C GLY A 373 26.11 -28.17 1.07
N TYR A 374 25.53 -27.09 1.54
CA TYR A 374 26.24 -25.89 1.98
C TYR A 374 25.84 -25.51 3.40
N ARG A 375 26.76 -24.88 4.13
CA ARG A 375 26.50 -24.37 5.48
C ARG A 375 26.87 -22.90 5.55
N PHE A 376 25.97 -22.10 6.11
CA PHE A 376 26.23 -20.74 6.56
C PHE A 376 26.81 -20.80 7.97
N THR A 377 27.91 -20.11 8.22
CA THR A 377 28.65 -20.16 9.49
C THR A 377 28.34 -18.98 10.41
N GLY A 378 27.64 -17.97 9.90
CA GLY A 378 27.24 -16.81 10.71
C GLY A 378 26.25 -17.19 11.79
N VAL A 379 26.46 -16.66 13.00
CA VAL A 379 25.54 -16.79 14.13
C VAL A 379 24.68 -15.53 14.19
N ARG A 380 23.35 -15.68 14.20
CA ARG A 380 22.45 -14.54 14.32
C ARG A 380 22.68 -13.83 15.65
N VAL A 381 22.79 -12.51 15.60
CA VAL A 381 22.90 -11.64 16.77
C VAL A 381 21.81 -10.58 16.69
N ASP A 382 21.41 -10.06 17.84
CA ASP A 382 20.48 -8.94 17.87
C ASP A 382 21.15 -7.72 17.23
N ALA A 383 20.38 -6.96 16.44
CA ALA A 383 20.89 -5.73 15.86
C ALA A 383 21.33 -4.79 17.00
N PRO A 384 22.49 -4.13 16.89
CA PRO A 384 22.87 -3.13 17.88
C PRO A 384 21.79 -2.03 17.91
N ALA A 385 21.34 -1.69 19.12
CA ALA A 385 20.30 -0.71 19.39
C ALA A 385 20.68 0.71 18.90
#